data_1b8f2ed9d645d01f7cf7ecae04da066e
#
_entry.id   1b8f2ed9d645d01f7cf7ecae04da066e
#
_cell.length_a   1.000
_cell.length_b   1.000
_cell.length_c   1.000
_cell.angle_alpha   90.00
_cell.angle_beta   90.00
_cell.angle_gamma   90.00
#
_symmetry.space_group_name_H-M   'P 1'
#
loop_
_entity.id
_entity.type
_entity.pdbx_description
1 polymer ?
#
loop_
_entity_poly.entity_id
_entity_poly.type
_entity_poly.pdbx_seq_one_letter_code
_entity_poly.pdbx_strand_id
1 'polypeptide(L)'
;MINQFSRTQLLLGADNMERLSKAKVAVFGIGGVGGYVVEALVRSGVGLFVLVDDDKVCLTNINRQIIATRKTVGQYKVDVMKERILDINPDADVEVRKCFYLPENAHEFDFSEYSYVVDAVDTVTAKIEIIMRAKECGVPVISSMGAGNKLDPAAFQIADIYKTTMCPLAKVMRRELKKRGVKKLKVVYSNEKPTRPLDDMSISCRTNCVCPPGAKHKCTERRDIPGSVAFVPSVAGLILAGEIIKDLTTSPET
;
A
#
# COMPACT_ATOMS: atom_id res chain seq x y z
N MET A 1 26.61 15.47 10.05
CA MET A 1 26.50 14.57 11.22
C MET A 1 26.01 13.19 10.76
N ILE A 2 26.46 12.09 11.37
CA ILE A 2 25.93 10.75 11.09
C ILE A 2 24.53 10.66 11.69
N ASN A 3 23.55 10.18 10.91
CA ASN A 3 22.17 9.96 11.32
C ASN A 3 21.62 8.63 10.74
N GLN A 4 20.37 8.30 11.01
CA GLN A 4 19.71 7.07 10.56
C GLN A 4 19.68 6.91 9.03
N PHE A 5 19.82 7.98 8.27
CA PHE A 5 19.77 7.99 6.80
C PHE A 5 21.16 8.04 6.14
N SER A 6 22.24 8.08 6.89
CA SER A 6 23.60 8.29 6.36
C SER A 6 23.98 7.26 5.29
N ARG A 7 23.59 5.98 5.44
CA ARG A 7 23.85 4.95 4.45
C ARG A 7 23.02 5.12 3.17
N THR A 8 21.78 5.58 3.30
CA THR A 8 20.92 5.92 2.15
C THR A 8 21.50 7.11 1.40
N GLN A 9 21.98 8.12 2.11
CA GLN A 9 22.60 9.30 1.52
C GLN A 9 23.89 8.97 0.73
N LEU A 10 24.67 7.96 1.13
CA LEU A 10 25.82 7.50 0.34
C LEU A 10 25.44 6.98 -1.04
N LEU A 11 24.22 6.50 -1.22
CA LEU A 11 23.71 6.01 -2.51
C LEU A 11 22.95 7.07 -3.31
N LEU A 12 22.15 7.88 -2.62
CA LEU A 12 21.22 8.81 -3.28
C LEU A 12 21.79 10.23 -3.38
N GLY A 13 22.77 10.60 -2.56
CA GLY A 13 23.30 11.97 -2.45
C GLY A 13 22.44 12.87 -1.56
N ALA A 14 23.00 14.01 -1.15
CA ALA A 14 22.37 14.95 -0.23
C ALA A 14 21.10 15.60 -0.81
N ASP A 15 21.15 16.01 -2.08
CA ASP A 15 20.04 16.70 -2.75
C ASP A 15 18.80 15.81 -2.85
N ASN A 16 18.99 14.52 -3.14
CA ASN A 16 17.87 13.57 -3.18
C ASN A 16 17.33 13.26 -1.80
N MET A 17 18.17 13.23 -0.76
CA MET A 17 17.71 13.11 0.62
C MET A 17 16.86 14.32 1.05
N GLU A 18 17.22 15.52 0.63
CA GLU A 18 16.43 16.73 0.86
C GLU A 18 15.08 16.66 0.11
N ARG A 19 15.06 16.19 -1.14
CA ARG A 19 13.81 15.96 -1.89
C ARG A 19 12.90 14.97 -1.17
N LEU A 20 13.44 13.84 -0.72
CA LEU A 20 12.67 12.82 0.00
C LEU A 20 12.11 13.34 1.32
N SER A 21 12.88 14.13 2.07
CA SER A 21 12.42 14.69 3.35
C SER A 21 11.24 15.67 3.19
N LYS A 22 11.10 16.29 2.02
CA LYS A 22 9.99 17.20 1.68
C LYS A 22 8.85 16.53 0.93
N ALA A 23 9.02 15.29 0.51
CA ALA A 23 8.00 14.57 -0.26
C ALA A 23 6.83 14.15 0.64
N LYS A 24 5.59 14.53 0.25
CA LYS A 24 4.34 14.12 0.89
C LYS A 24 3.75 12.94 0.13
N VAL A 25 3.81 11.75 0.74
CA VAL A 25 3.34 10.51 0.12
C VAL A 25 2.03 10.06 0.78
N ALA A 26 0.97 9.96 -0.02
CA ALA A 26 -0.32 9.42 0.43
C ALA A 26 -0.37 7.91 0.18
N VAL A 27 -0.62 7.13 1.25
CA VAL A 27 -0.71 5.67 1.18
C VAL A 27 -2.11 5.23 1.56
N PHE A 28 -2.84 4.72 0.59
CA PHE A 28 -4.18 4.16 0.75
C PHE A 28 -4.09 2.66 0.98
N GLY A 29 -4.52 2.22 2.17
CA GLY A 29 -4.44 0.84 2.63
C GLY A 29 -3.14 0.53 3.40
N ILE A 30 -3.23 0.36 4.73
CA ILE A 30 -2.11 0.05 5.64
C ILE A 30 -2.17 -1.44 6.04
N GLY A 31 -2.26 -2.28 5.03
CA GLY A 31 -2.30 -3.74 5.16
C GLY A 31 -0.93 -4.40 4.98
N GLY A 32 -0.96 -5.66 4.48
CA GLY A 32 0.25 -6.45 4.24
C GLY A 32 1.18 -5.90 3.17
N VAL A 33 0.68 -5.09 2.24
CA VAL A 33 1.48 -4.39 1.22
C VAL A 33 1.81 -2.97 1.69
N GLY A 34 0.78 -2.14 1.96
CA GLY A 34 0.98 -0.73 2.28
C GLY A 34 1.79 -0.49 3.55
N GLY A 35 1.67 -1.36 4.57
CA GLY A 35 2.52 -1.28 5.75
C GLY A 35 4.02 -1.38 5.43
N TYR A 36 4.41 -2.28 4.53
CA TYR A 36 5.81 -2.40 4.08
C TYR A 36 6.24 -1.30 3.11
N VAL A 37 5.29 -0.72 2.35
CA VAL A 37 5.58 0.51 1.59
C VAL A 37 5.99 1.62 2.56
N VAL A 38 5.17 1.92 3.55
CA VAL A 38 5.44 2.98 4.53
C VAL A 38 6.75 2.72 5.28
N GLU A 39 6.97 1.48 5.74
CA GLU A 39 8.20 1.07 6.41
C GLU A 39 9.46 1.40 5.58
N ALA A 40 9.45 1.04 4.30
CA ALA A 40 10.60 1.28 3.43
C ALA A 40 10.77 2.77 3.09
N LEU A 41 9.67 3.51 2.88
CA LEU A 41 9.71 4.94 2.59
C LEU A 41 10.27 5.75 3.77
N VAL A 42 9.81 5.50 5.00
CA VAL A 42 10.31 6.23 6.18
C VAL A 42 11.78 5.93 6.44
N ARG A 43 12.22 4.67 6.27
CA ARG A 43 13.64 4.28 6.39
C ARG A 43 14.53 4.85 5.29
N SER A 44 13.94 5.27 4.19
CA SER A 44 14.65 5.92 3.08
C SER A 44 14.66 7.45 3.17
N GLY A 45 14.02 8.04 4.17
CA GLY A 45 14.06 9.48 4.43
C GLY A 45 12.87 10.28 3.91
N VAL A 46 11.78 9.63 3.47
CA VAL A 46 10.51 10.34 3.19
C VAL A 46 10.01 10.98 4.49
N GLY A 47 9.69 12.28 4.42
CA GLY A 47 9.39 13.09 5.60
C GLY A 47 7.91 13.31 5.88
N LEU A 48 7.02 13.26 4.86
CA LEU A 48 5.60 13.57 5.07
C LEU A 48 4.71 12.42 4.57
N PHE A 49 3.77 12.00 5.41
CA PHE A 49 2.88 10.88 5.12
C PHE A 49 1.42 11.24 5.33
N VAL A 50 0.56 10.74 4.44
CA VAL A 50 -0.89 10.66 4.66
C VAL A 50 -1.27 9.18 4.64
N LEU A 51 -1.72 8.66 5.78
CA LEU A 51 -2.08 7.25 5.95
C LEU A 51 -3.60 7.10 5.96
N VAL A 52 -4.15 6.31 5.04
CA VAL A 52 -5.59 6.12 4.89
C VAL A 52 -5.95 4.64 5.05
N ASP A 53 -6.63 4.30 6.13
CA ASP A 53 -7.16 2.95 6.41
C ASP A 53 -8.18 3.06 7.57
N ASP A 54 -9.32 2.41 7.50
CA ASP A 54 -10.34 2.43 8.56
C ASP A 54 -10.30 1.21 9.46
N ASP A 55 -9.49 0.21 9.12
CA ASP A 55 -9.41 -1.04 9.84
C ASP A 55 -8.63 -0.92 11.15
N LYS A 56 -9.02 -1.79 12.07
CA LYS A 56 -8.22 -2.12 13.25
C LYS A 56 -7.34 -3.34 12.98
N VAL A 57 -6.22 -3.43 13.68
CA VAL A 57 -5.37 -4.63 13.67
C VAL A 57 -6.15 -5.83 14.18
N CYS A 58 -6.26 -6.88 13.37
CA CYS A 58 -6.88 -8.14 13.72
C CYS A 58 -5.81 -9.20 14.02
N LEU A 59 -6.15 -10.17 14.86
CA LEU A 59 -5.25 -11.30 15.19
C LEU A 59 -4.72 -12.01 13.94
N THR A 60 -5.56 -12.21 12.93
CA THR A 60 -5.18 -12.85 11.66
C THR A 60 -4.30 -11.98 10.76
N ASN A 61 -4.03 -10.73 11.12
CA ASN A 61 -3.10 -9.88 10.40
C ASN A 61 -1.62 -10.12 10.79
N ILE A 62 -1.39 -10.71 11.97
CA ILE A 62 -0.05 -10.94 12.54
C ILE A 62 0.85 -11.73 11.59
N ASN A 63 0.28 -12.61 10.80
CA ASN A 63 1.04 -13.45 9.88
C ASN A 63 1.72 -12.69 8.72
N ARG A 64 1.30 -11.40 8.44
CA ARG A 64 1.80 -10.69 7.24
C ARG A 64 1.85 -9.17 7.32
N GLN A 65 1.24 -8.54 8.32
CA GLN A 65 1.25 -7.07 8.46
C GLN A 65 2.30 -6.65 9.49
N ILE A 66 3.23 -5.78 9.10
CA ILE A 66 4.36 -5.37 9.95
C ILE A 66 3.93 -4.70 11.24
N ILE A 67 2.80 -3.99 11.23
CA ILE A 67 2.22 -3.30 12.38
C ILE A 67 1.46 -4.23 13.32
N ALA A 68 1.14 -5.45 12.86
CA ALA A 68 0.30 -6.37 13.59
C ALA A 68 1.13 -7.25 14.54
N THR A 69 0.97 -7.01 15.83
CA THR A 69 1.55 -7.79 16.92
C THR A 69 0.45 -8.08 17.96
N ARG A 70 0.71 -8.97 18.90
CA ARG A 70 -0.25 -9.21 20.00
C ARG A 70 -0.57 -7.95 20.81
N LYS A 71 0.37 -6.99 20.89
CA LYS A 71 0.20 -5.73 21.61
C LYS A 71 -0.67 -4.72 20.86
N THR A 72 -0.72 -4.81 19.53
CA THR A 72 -1.41 -3.83 18.68
C THR A 72 -2.79 -4.30 18.23
N VAL A 73 -3.19 -5.55 18.49
CA VAL A 73 -4.54 -6.05 18.16
C VAL A 73 -5.61 -5.16 18.79
N GLY A 74 -6.57 -4.71 17.96
CA GLY A 74 -7.67 -3.83 18.38
C GLY A 74 -7.40 -2.33 18.17
N GLN A 75 -6.16 -1.91 17.95
CA GLN A 75 -5.80 -0.53 17.63
C GLN A 75 -6.02 -0.22 16.14
N TYR A 76 -6.26 1.03 15.77
CA TYR A 76 -6.35 1.43 14.37
C TYR A 76 -5.00 1.25 13.67
N LYS A 77 -5.00 0.67 12.46
CA LYS A 77 -3.78 0.41 11.69
C LYS A 77 -2.98 1.69 11.43
N VAL A 78 -3.66 2.77 11.11
CA VAL A 78 -3.02 4.07 10.82
C VAL A 78 -2.34 4.67 12.06
N ASP A 79 -2.93 4.50 13.26
CA ASP A 79 -2.32 4.99 14.50
C ASP A 79 -1.04 4.20 14.82
N VAL A 80 -1.11 2.87 14.77
CA VAL A 80 0.05 2.00 15.01
C VAL A 80 1.17 2.28 14.00
N MET A 81 0.81 2.54 12.73
CA MET A 81 1.81 2.88 11.72
C MET A 81 2.40 4.27 11.95
N LYS A 82 1.61 5.25 12.40
CA LYS A 82 2.12 6.58 12.79
C LYS A 82 3.13 6.49 13.92
N GLU A 83 2.83 5.76 15.00
CA GLU A 83 3.76 5.53 16.11
C GLU A 83 5.07 4.91 15.61
N ARG A 84 4.96 3.91 14.73
CA ARG A 84 6.12 3.25 14.13
C ARG A 84 6.96 4.19 13.25
N ILE A 85 6.33 5.07 12.46
CA ILE A 85 7.04 6.08 11.67
C ILE A 85 7.84 7.00 12.59
N LEU A 86 7.22 7.51 13.65
CA LEU A 86 7.84 8.46 14.58
C LEU A 86 8.97 7.81 15.41
N ASP A 87 8.90 6.51 15.65
CA ASP A 87 9.99 5.75 16.28
C ASP A 87 11.21 5.57 15.34
N ILE A 88 11.00 5.55 14.03
CA ILE A 88 12.06 5.45 13.01
C ILE A 88 12.59 6.84 12.62
N ASN A 89 11.69 7.78 12.41
CA ASN A 89 11.98 9.16 12.02
C ASN A 89 11.15 10.12 12.86
N PRO A 90 11.68 10.62 14.00
CA PRO A 90 10.96 11.54 14.89
C PRO A 90 10.56 12.87 14.22
N ASP A 91 11.27 13.27 13.15
CA ASP A 91 11.02 14.51 12.43
C ASP A 91 9.96 14.37 11.32
N ALA A 92 9.39 13.17 11.13
CA ALA A 92 8.37 12.96 10.13
C ALA A 92 7.03 13.60 10.53
N ASP A 93 6.34 14.19 9.55
CA ASP A 93 4.95 14.63 9.71
C ASP A 93 3.99 13.57 9.19
N VAL A 94 3.03 13.15 10.03
CA VAL A 94 2.15 12.02 9.73
C VAL A 94 0.70 12.40 9.99
N GLU A 95 -0.03 12.58 8.91
CA GLU A 95 -1.48 12.72 8.92
C GLU A 95 -2.14 11.33 8.86
N VAL A 96 -3.15 11.08 9.69
CA VAL A 96 -3.92 9.83 9.68
C VAL A 96 -5.38 10.09 9.34
N ARG A 97 -5.93 9.28 8.44
CA ARG A 97 -7.32 9.30 8.01
C ARG A 97 -7.96 7.94 8.29
N LYS A 98 -8.80 7.86 9.32
CA LYS A 98 -9.51 6.64 9.76
C LYS A 98 -10.80 6.47 8.98
N CYS A 99 -10.70 6.32 7.67
CA CYS A 99 -11.85 6.17 6.80
C CYS A 99 -11.63 5.11 5.72
N PHE A 100 -12.72 4.48 5.32
CA PHE A 100 -12.75 3.65 4.12
C PHE A 100 -12.91 4.57 2.92
N TYR A 101 -11.86 4.63 2.08
CA TYR A 101 -11.85 5.52 0.93
C TYR A 101 -12.78 5.01 -0.18
N LEU A 102 -13.73 5.84 -0.59
CA LEU A 102 -14.70 5.58 -1.65
C LEU A 102 -14.97 6.87 -2.45
N PRO A 103 -15.63 6.79 -3.64
CA PRO A 103 -16.00 7.98 -4.40
C PRO A 103 -16.79 9.02 -3.60
N GLU A 104 -17.61 8.57 -2.63
CA GLU A 104 -18.48 9.43 -1.83
C GLU A 104 -17.70 10.40 -0.92
N ASN A 105 -16.51 9.98 -0.44
CA ASN A 105 -15.66 10.80 0.44
C ASN A 105 -14.35 11.25 -0.24
N ALA A 106 -14.20 11.01 -1.53
CA ALA A 106 -12.99 11.38 -2.28
C ALA A 106 -12.75 12.90 -2.29
N HIS A 107 -13.80 13.71 -2.16
CA HIS A 107 -13.73 15.16 -2.10
C HIS A 107 -13.07 15.71 -0.83
N GLU A 108 -12.91 14.90 0.22
CA GLU A 108 -12.22 15.25 1.46
C GLU A 108 -10.68 15.21 1.32
N PHE A 109 -10.18 14.77 0.17
CA PHE A 109 -8.75 14.58 -0.11
C PHE A 109 -8.29 15.50 -1.23
N ASP A 110 -7.38 16.42 -0.93
CA ASP A 110 -6.73 17.24 -1.96
C ASP A 110 -5.51 16.50 -2.51
N PHE A 111 -5.70 15.81 -3.63
CA PHE A 111 -4.62 15.06 -4.27
C PHE A 111 -3.50 15.97 -4.80
N SER A 112 -3.78 17.25 -5.07
CA SER A 112 -2.77 18.18 -5.59
C SER A 112 -1.64 18.49 -4.59
N GLU A 113 -1.86 18.23 -3.30
CA GLU A 113 -0.86 18.41 -2.25
C GLU A 113 0.15 17.25 -2.17
N TYR A 114 -0.12 16.11 -2.85
CA TYR A 114 0.71 14.93 -2.72
C TYR A 114 1.84 14.92 -3.76
N SER A 115 3.04 14.60 -3.32
CA SER A 115 4.17 14.33 -4.22
C SER A 115 4.03 12.97 -4.92
N TYR A 116 3.35 12.02 -4.26
CA TYR A 116 3.13 10.67 -4.79
C TYR A 116 1.93 10.00 -4.12
N VAL A 117 1.20 9.19 -4.89
CA VAL A 117 0.05 8.42 -4.40
C VAL A 117 0.32 6.92 -4.52
N VAL A 118 0.06 6.19 -3.45
CA VAL A 118 0.19 4.73 -3.37
C VAL A 118 -1.17 4.09 -3.16
N ASP A 119 -1.59 3.30 -4.12
CA ASP A 119 -2.78 2.48 -4.02
C ASP A 119 -2.43 1.06 -3.59
N ALA A 120 -2.65 0.74 -2.32
CA ALA A 120 -2.49 -0.58 -1.72
C ALA A 120 -3.79 -1.15 -1.12
N VAL A 121 -4.95 -0.61 -1.54
CA VAL A 121 -6.26 -1.13 -1.13
C VAL A 121 -6.64 -2.39 -1.92
N ASP A 122 -7.59 -3.18 -1.43
CA ASP A 122 -8.07 -4.41 -2.07
C ASP A 122 -9.42 -4.23 -2.80
N THR A 123 -10.09 -3.09 -2.62
CA THR A 123 -11.41 -2.80 -3.19
C THR A 123 -11.27 -2.14 -4.57
N VAL A 124 -11.84 -2.74 -5.60
CA VAL A 124 -11.74 -2.27 -7.00
C VAL A 124 -12.28 -0.84 -7.17
N THR A 125 -13.42 -0.52 -6.54
CA THR A 125 -14.01 0.82 -6.61
C THR A 125 -13.07 1.89 -6.06
N ALA A 126 -12.50 1.65 -4.88
CA ALA A 126 -11.53 2.55 -4.26
C ALA A 126 -10.26 2.71 -5.12
N LYS A 127 -9.71 1.60 -5.65
CA LYS A 127 -8.55 1.63 -6.55
C LYS A 127 -8.78 2.53 -7.76
N ILE A 128 -9.94 2.38 -8.40
CA ILE A 128 -10.30 3.18 -9.57
C ILE A 128 -10.35 4.66 -9.21
N GLU A 129 -11.03 5.01 -8.11
CA GLU A 129 -11.19 6.40 -7.70
C GLU A 129 -9.84 7.03 -7.33
N ILE A 130 -8.99 6.35 -6.56
CA ILE A 130 -7.63 6.82 -6.23
C ILE A 130 -6.83 7.11 -7.51
N ILE A 131 -6.85 6.19 -8.46
CA ILE A 131 -6.12 6.33 -9.72
C ILE A 131 -6.66 7.50 -10.55
N MET A 132 -7.98 7.63 -10.66
CA MET A 132 -8.62 8.70 -11.42
C MET A 132 -8.28 10.06 -10.82
N ARG A 133 -8.43 10.24 -9.51
CA ARG A 133 -8.11 11.50 -8.81
C ARG A 133 -6.64 11.88 -8.95
N ALA A 134 -5.72 10.93 -8.75
CA ALA A 134 -4.31 11.19 -8.94
C ALA A 134 -3.99 11.63 -10.38
N LYS A 135 -4.63 11.00 -11.39
CA LYS A 135 -4.46 11.38 -12.81
C LYS A 135 -5.04 12.75 -13.13
N GLU A 136 -6.21 13.07 -12.60
CA GLU A 136 -6.86 14.38 -12.77
C GLU A 136 -6.00 15.52 -12.20
N CYS A 137 -5.36 15.29 -11.06
CA CYS A 137 -4.44 16.25 -10.43
C CYS A 137 -3.01 16.21 -11.00
N GLY A 138 -2.70 15.30 -11.94
CA GLY A 138 -1.35 15.17 -12.52
C GLY A 138 -0.32 14.58 -11.54
N VAL A 139 -0.76 13.97 -10.42
CA VAL A 139 0.11 13.41 -9.40
C VAL A 139 0.55 11.99 -9.79
N PRO A 140 1.84 11.64 -9.64
CA PRO A 140 2.32 10.28 -9.85
C PRO A 140 1.60 9.29 -8.95
N VAL A 141 1.18 8.15 -9.53
CA VAL A 141 0.49 7.08 -8.80
C VAL A 141 1.02 5.72 -9.18
N ILE A 142 1.22 4.87 -8.18
CA ILE A 142 1.55 3.45 -8.36
C ILE A 142 0.53 2.58 -7.63
N SER A 143 0.13 1.48 -8.25
CA SER A 143 -0.90 0.60 -7.70
C SER A 143 -0.38 -0.82 -7.50
N SER A 144 -0.65 -1.39 -6.31
CA SER A 144 -0.43 -2.81 -6.05
C SER A 144 -1.55 -3.64 -6.62
N MET A 145 -1.21 -4.67 -7.39
CA MET A 145 -2.18 -5.68 -7.79
C MET A 145 -2.29 -6.78 -6.71
N GLY A 146 -3.01 -7.86 -6.99
CA GLY A 146 -3.28 -8.91 -6.00
C GLY A 146 -2.03 -9.62 -5.50
N ALA A 147 -1.81 -9.59 -4.18
CA ALA A 147 -0.73 -10.29 -3.48
C ALA A 147 -1.20 -11.51 -2.69
N GLY A 148 -2.49 -11.78 -2.63
CA GLY A 148 -3.03 -12.98 -1.98
C GLY A 148 -2.95 -14.24 -2.84
N ASN A 149 -3.01 -15.43 -2.19
CA ASN A 149 -3.01 -16.73 -2.83
C ASN A 149 -1.74 -17.01 -3.64
N LYS A 150 -0.58 -16.58 -3.14
CA LYS A 150 0.72 -16.67 -3.79
C LYS A 150 1.80 -17.09 -2.81
N LEU A 151 2.84 -17.73 -3.33
CA LEU A 151 3.96 -18.26 -2.56
C LEU A 151 5.33 -17.85 -3.13
N ASP A 152 5.36 -17.31 -4.34
CA ASP A 152 6.61 -16.86 -4.98
C ASP A 152 6.76 -15.34 -4.90
N PRO A 153 7.56 -14.81 -3.97
CA PRO A 153 7.82 -13.38 -3.86
C PRO A 153 8.70 -12.86 -5.01
N ALA A 154 9.48 -13.71 -5.66
CA ALA A 154 10.33 -13.31 -6.79
C ALA A 154 9.54 -13.10 -8.10
N ALA A 155 8.29 -13.58 -8.15
CA ALA A 155 7.42 -13.40 -9.31
C ALA A 155 6.80 -12.00 -9.43
N PHE A 156 7.06 -11.08 -8.48
CA PHE A 156 6.60 -9.69 -8.60
C PHE A 156 7.41 -8.91 -9.62
N GLN A 157 6.69 -8.13 -10.41
CA GLN A 157 7.22 -7.30 -11.48
C GLN A 157 6.59 -5.91 -11.46
N ILE A 158 7.36 -4.92 -11.93
CA ILE A 158 6.88 -3.57 -12.22
C ILE A 158 6.53 -3.54 -13.70
N ALA A 159 5.33 -3.06 -14.02
CA ALA A 159 4.89 -2.94 -15.40
C ALA A 159 3.86 -1.80 -15.55
N ASP A 160 3.60 -1.45 -16.81
CA ASP A 160 2.34 -0.79 -17.14
C ASP A 160 1.17 -1.78 -16.98
N ILE A 161 0.03 -1.31 -16.47
CA ILE A 161 -1.16 -2.15 -16.25
C ILE A 161 -1.55 -2.94 -17.50
N TYR A 162 -1.38 -2.37 -18.68
CA TYR A 162 -1.74 -3.02 -19.95
C TYR A 162 -0.76 -4.11 -20.41
N LYS A 163 0.42 -4.18 -19.77
CA LYS A 163 1.42 -5.24 -20.01
C LYS A 163 1.36 -6.37 -18.99
N THR A 164 0.45 -6.31 -18.02
CA THR A 164 0.33 -7.33 -16.98
C THR A 164 -0.31 -8.61 -17.50
N THR A 165 0.08 -9.75 -16.92
CA THR A 165 -0.43 -11.10 -17.22
C THR A 165 -0.90 -11.79 -15.95
N MET A 166 -1.49 -12.98 -16.03
CA MET A 166 -1.83 -13.92 -14.95
C MET A 166 -2.67 -13.35 -13.77
N CYS A 167 -2.53 -12.10 -13.38
CA CYS A 167 -3.20 -11.54 -12.21
C CYS A 167 -4.69 -11.24 -12.49
N PRO A 168 -5.64 -11.88 -11.77
CA PRO A 168 -7.08 -11.65 -11.96
C PRO A 168 -7.49 -10.20 -11.66
N LEU A 169 -6.95 -9.60 -10.59
CA LEU A 169 -7.22 -8.21 -10.23
C LEU A 169 -6.74 -7.26 -11.34
N ALA A 170 -5.53 -7.46 -11.86
CA ALA A 170 -5.02 -6.65 -12.97
C ALA A 170 -5.90 -6.76 -14.23
N LYS A 171 -6.48 -7.94 -14.50
CA LYS A 171 -7.43 -8.13 -15.61
C LYS A 171 -8.68 -7.26 -15.43
N VAL A 172 -9.23 -7.20 -14.23
CA VAL A 172 -10.38 -6.33 -13.91
C VAL A 172 -10.00 -4.87 -14.05
N MET A 173 -8.87 -4.46 -13.44
CA MET A 173 -8.40 -3.07 -13.48
C MET A 173 -8.14 -2.58 -14.90
N ARG A 174 -7.49 -3.39 -15.75
CA ARG A 174 -7.28 -3.05 -17.19
C ARG A 174 -8.59 -2.71 -17.89
N ARG A 175 -9.62 -3.55 -17.70
CA ARG A 175 -10.93 -3.34 -18.33
C ARG A 175 -11.57 -2.05 -17.86
N GLU A 176 -11.59 -1.82 -16.55
CA GLU A 176 -12.27 -0.67 -15.95
C GLU A 176 -11.53 0.65 -16.21
N LEU A 177 -10.21 0.65 -16.19
CA LEU A 177 -9.38 1.82 -16.48
C LEU A 177 -9.41 2.19 -17.99
N LYS A 178 -9.46 1.20 -18.88
CA LYS A 178 -9.62 1.43 -20.31
C LYS A 178 -10.92 2.16 -20.65
N LYS A 179 -12.03 1.78 -20.00
CA LYS A 179 -13.34 2.46 -20.17
C LYS A 179 -13.29 3.93 -19.73
N ARG A 180 -12.40 4.29 -18.80
CA ARG A 180 -12.21 5.63 -18.25
C ARG A 180 -11.09 6.42 -18.93
N GLY A 181 -10.56 5.91 -20.03
CA GLY A 181 -9.55 6.60 -20.83
C GLY A 181 -8.14 6.65 -20.21
N VAL A 182 -7.88 5.88 -19.14
CA VAL A 182 -6.53 5.79 -18.57
C VAL A 182 -5.61 5.05 -19.53
N LYS A 183 -4.61 5.76 -20.07
CA LYS A 183 -3.69 5.22 -21.10
C LYS A 183 -2.50 4.46 -20.50
N LYS A 184 -2.09 4.80 -19.28
CA LYS A 184 -0.90 4.25 -18.62
C LYS A 184 -1.06 4.28 -17.11
N LEU A 185 -0.64 3.21 -16.43
CA LEU A 185 -0.55 3.14 -14.98
C LEU A 185 0.58 2.22 -14.58
N LYS A 186 1.53 2.73 -13.77
CA LYS A 186 2.58 1.90 -13.15
C LYS A 186 1.97 1.02 -12.07
N VAL A 187 2.24 -0.28 -12.14
CA VAL A 187 1.74 -1.26 -11.17
C VAL A 187 2.84 -2.23 -10.74
N VAL A 188 2.70 -2.74 -9.52
CA VAL A 188 3.42 -3.94 -9.07
C VAL A 188 2.42 -5.09 -9.09
N TYR A 189 2.76 -6.15 -9.81
CA TYR A 189 1.93 -7.34 -9.94
C TYR A 189 2.80 -8.59 -9.95
N SER A 190 2.23 -9.73 -9.59
CA SER A 190 2.91 -11.03 -9.71
C SER A 190 2.42 -11.77 -10.95
N ASN A 191 3.34 -12.37 -11.70
CA ASN A 191 3.02 -13.26 -12.80
C ASN A 191 2.79 -14.72 -12.35
N GLU A 192 2.88 -15.00 -11.06
CA GLU A 192 2.49 -16.27 -10.47
C GLU A 192 0.98 -16.50 -10.62
N LYS A 193 0.60 -17.71 -11.04
CA LYS A 193 -0.80 -18.13 -11.04
C LYS A 193 -1.27 -18.28 -9.59
N PRO A 194 -2.37 -17.62 -9.17
CA PRO A 194 -2.86 -17.77 -7.81
C PRO A 194 -3.17 -19.23 -7.45
N THR A 195 -2.69 -19.65 -6.29
CA THR A 195 -3.01 -20.96 -5.71
C THR A 195 -4.43 -20.94 -5.15
N ARG A 196 -5.19 -22.01 -5.34
CA ARG A 196 -6.50 -22.13 -4.70
C ARG A 196 -6.30 -22.37 -3.19
N PRO A 197 -6.86 -21.53 -2.29
CA PRO A 197 -6.82 -21.80 -0.86
C PRO A 197 -7.49 -23.12 -0.52
N LEU A 198 -7.07 -23.75 0.57
CA LEU A 198 -7.77 -24.89 1.15
C LEU A 198 -9.16 -24.43 1.64
N ASP A 199 -10.17 -25.23 1.37
CA ASP A 199 -11.54 -24.99 1.81
C ASP A 199 -11.74 -25.61 3.21
N ASP A 200 -11.08 -25.00 4.20
CA ASP A 200 -11.16 -25.41 5.61
C ASP A 200 -11.94 -24.38 6.43
N MET A 201 -13.19 -24.71 6.70
CA MET A 201 -14.09 -23.84 7.45
C MET A 201 -13.70 -23.74 8.93
N SER A 202 -12.91 -24.68 9.49
CA SER A 202 -12.49 -24.65 10.90
C SER A 202 -11.51 -23.53 11.21
N ILE A 203 -10.71 -23.10 10.22
CA ILE A 203 -9.72 -22.02 10.33
C ILE A 203 -10.12 -20.75 9.54
N SER A 204 -11.31 -20.76 8.92
CA SER A 204 -11.79 -19.62 8.14
C SER A 204 -12.36 -18.53 9.01
N CYS A 205 -11.94 -17.27 8.76
CA CYS A 205 -12.59 -16.11 9.39
C CYS A 205 -14.06 -15.93 8.98
N ARG A 206 -14.57 -16.67 8.00
CA ARG A 206 -15.99 -16.67 7.64
C ARG A 206 -16.87 -17.26 8.75
N THR A 207 -16.39 -18.32 9.38
CA THR A 207 -17.07 -19.06 10.45
C THR A 207 -16.60 -18.66 11.83
N ASN A 208 -15.31 -18.35 11.98
CA ASN A 208 -14.67 -18.06 13.26
C ASN A 208 -14.06 -16.65 13.22
N CYS A 209 -14.92 -15.62 13.15
CA CYS A 209 -14.48 -14.23 13.10
C CYS A 209 -13.88 -13.80 14.45
N VAL A 210 -12.59 -13.41 14.41
CA VAL A 210 -11.83 -12.85 15.55
C VAL A 210 -11.55 -11.35 15.37
N CYS A 211 -12.38 -10.66 14.58
CA CYS A 211 -12.25 -9.22 14.38
C CYS A 211 -12.48 -8.47 15.68
N PRO A 212 -11.74 -7.38 15.95
CA PRO A 212 -11.93 -6.55 17.13
C PRO A 212 -13.34 -5.96 17.18
N PRO A 213 -13.88 -5.70 18.37
CA PRO A 213 -15.17 -5.02 18.52
C PRO A 213 -15.19 -3.67 17.80
N GLY A 214 -16.27 -3.37 17.08
CA GLY A 214 -16.43 -2.13 16.32
C GLY A 214 -15.70 -2.10 14.97
N ALA A 215 -15.21 -3.22 14.46
CA ALA A 215 -14.75 -3.31 13.07
C ALA A 215 -15.93 -3.09 12.12
N LYS A 216 -15.83 -2.09 11.23
CA LYS A 216 -16.90 -1.72 10.29
C LYS A 216 -17.07 -2.76 9.18
N HIS A 217 -15.95 -3.39 8.75
CA HIS A 217 -15.94 -4.42 7.71
C HIS A 217 -15.59 -5.79 8.31
N LYS A 218 -16.56 -6.69 8.36
CA LYS A 218 -16.36 -8.04 8.89
C LYS A 218 -15.84 -8.98 7.80
N CYS A 219 -14.91 -9.85 8.17
CA CYS A 219 -14.42 -10.91 7.27
C CYS A 219 -15.55 -11.82 6.76
N THR A 220 -16.63 -11.97 7.55
CA THR A 220 -17.82 -12.75 7.20
C THR A 220 -18.58 -12.23 5.98
N GLU A 221 -18.45 -10.96 5.64
CA GLU A 221 -19.12 -10.31 4.50
C GLU A 221 -18.32 -10.44 3.20
N ARG A 222 -17.06 -10.86 3.29
CA ARG A 222 -16.20 -11.04 2.10
C ARG A 222 -16.59 -12.32 1.35
N ARG A 223 -16.72 -12.20 0.03
CA ARG A 223 -17.01 -13.34 -0.85
C ARG A 223 -15.93 -14.42 -0.76
N ASP A 224 -14.67 -14.02 -0.73
CA ASP A 224 -13.50 -14.90 -0.59
C ASP A 224 -12.49 -14.29 0.38
N ILE A 225 -11.91 -15.12 1.23
CA ILE A 225 -10.79 -14.76 2.10
C ILE A 225 -9.52 -15.34 1.48
N PRO A 226 -8.66 -14.53 0.88
CA PRO A 226 -7.45 -15.04 0.26
C PRO A 226 -6.47 -15.54 1.32
N GLY A 227 -5.82 -16.67 1.03
CA GLY A 227 -4.64 -17.10 1.77
C GLY A 227 -3.50 -16.09 1.61
N SER A 228 -2.64 -15.98 2.61
CA SER A 228 -1.47 -15.10 2.56
C SER A 228 -0.37 -15.58 3.49
N VAL A 229 0.87 -15.23 3.15
CA VAL A 229 2.09 -15.50 3.91
C VAL A 229 2.88 -14.21 4.09
N ALA A 230 3.83 -14.19 5.05
CA ALA A 230 4.54 -12.97 5.41
C ALA A 230 5.37 -12.38 4.26
N PHE A 231 6.06 -13.25 3.51
CA PHE A 231 7.10 -12.86 2.56
C PHE A 231 6.58 -12.45 1.17
N VAL A 232 5.31 -12.62 0.86
CA VAL A 232 4.74 -12.26 -0.44
C VAL A 232 4.25 -10.81 -0.48
N PRO A 233 3.29 -10.38 0.35
CA PRO A 233 2.84 -8.98 0.33
C PRO A 233 3.92 -7.99 0.79
N SER A 234 4.83 -8.43 1.68
CA SER A 234 5.96 -7.60 2.13
C SER A 234 6.90 -7.24 0.98
N VAL A 235 7.27 -8.21 0.16
CA VAL A 235 8.14 -7.97 -1.01
C VAL A 235 7.43 -7.08 -2.03
N ALA A 236 6.14 -7.26 -2.28
CA ALA A 236 5.38 -6.34 -3.13
C ALA A 236 5.45 -4.90 -2.60
N GLY A 237 5.31 -4.70 -1.29
CA GLY A 237 5.42 -3.39 -0.65
C GLY A 237 6.81 -2.78 -0.78
N LEU A 238 7.87 -3.55 -0.58
CA LEU A 238 9.25 -3.10 -0.74
C LEU A 238 9.58 -2.70 -2.18
N ILE A 239 9.08 -3.45 -3.19
CA ILE A 239 9.24 -3.12 -4.60
C ILE A 239 8.52 -1.80 -4.93
N LEU A 240 7.28 -1.62 -4.45
CA LEU A 240 6.54 -0.35 -4.61
C LEU A 240 7.34 0.83 -4.06
N ALA A 241 7.83 0.71 -2.82
CA ALA A 241 8.61 1.77 -2.19
C ALA A 241 9.89 2.10 -2.95
N GLY A 242 10.60 1.08 -3.44
CA GLY A 242 11.80 1.27 -4.26
C GLY A 242 11.53 2.06 -5.53
N GLU A 243 10.40 1.79 -6.21
CA GLU A 243 10.00 2.56 -7.40
C GLU A 243 9.60 4.00 -7.06
N ILE A 244 8.88 4.22 -5.97
CA ILE A 244 8.52 5.57 -5.51
C ILE A 244 9.77 6.39 -5.23
N ILE A 245 10.76 5.82 -4.54
CA ILE A 245 12.02 6.50 -4.23
C ILE A 245 12.76 6.86 -5.52
N LYS A 246 12.86 5.94 -6.48
CA LYS A 246 13.47 6.22 -7.78
C LYS A 246 12.75 7.36 -8.51
N ASP A 247 11.42 7.31 -8.57
CA ASP A 247 10.63 8.36 -9.23
C ASP A 247 10.81 9.73 -8.56
N LEU A 248 10.87 9.79 -7.23
CA LEU A 248 11.05 11.03 -6.46
C LEU A 248 12.47 11.59 -6.54
N THR A 249 13.47 10.74 -6.80
CA THR A 249 14.89 11.12 -6.84
C THR A 249 15.44 11.26 -8.26
N THR A 250 14.74 10.77 -9.28
CA THR A 250 15.11 11.01 -10.68
C THR A 250 14.74 12.45 -11.04
N SER A 251 15.73 13.24 -11.48
CA SER A 251 15.44 14.55 -12.07
C SER A 251 14.59 14.35 -13.32
N PRO A 252 13.56 15.19 -13.59
CA PRO A 252 12.93 15.18 -14.89
C PRO A 252 14.05 15.38 -15.94
N GLU A 253 14.11 14.46 -16.90
CA GLU A 253 14.97 14.64 -18.06
C GLU A 253 14.61 15.99 -18.68
N THR A 254 15.58 16.91 -18.66
CA THR A 254 15.50 18.23 -19.30
C THR A 254 15.45 18.09 -20.81
#